data_315e7cea138276d5119444e3a2fb8022
#
_entry.id   315e7cea138276d5119444e3a2fb8022
#
_cell.length_a   1.000
_cell.length_b   1.000
_cell.length_c   1.000
_cell.angle_alpha   90.00
_cell.angle_beta   90.00
_cell.angle_gamma   90.00
#
_symmetry.space_group_name_H-M   'P 1'
#
loop_
_entity.id
_entity.type
_entity.pdbx_description
1 polymer ?
#
loop_
_entity_poly.entity_id
_entity_poly.type
_entity_poly.pdbx_seq_one_letter_code
_entity_poly.pdbx_strand_id
1 'polypeptide(L)'
;MRLLISLVLGLVFAAAPLFATDAENTLVVKVSGENTGIIEIELLSEIAPQHTQRLKRLAREGLYNNVVFHRVIPGFMAQTGDVKHGKRVNFDPRYAGTGGSTMPDLPAEFSDINYDAGVVGMARSQNPNSANSQFFIMFAEGSFLNGQYTVVGRVSMGLDVVNNIKKGDRTANGAVQNPDYMEWVKVKADTE
;
A
#
# COMPACT_ATOMS: atom_id res chain seq x y z
N MET A 1 9.06 -72.88 5.87
CA MET A 1 9.87 -71.68 5.88
C MET A 1 9.06 -70.59 5.21
N ARG A 2 8.34 -69.72 5.97
CA ARG A 2 7.45 -68.63 5.44
C ARG A 2 8.24 -67.37 5.46
N LEU A 3 8.45 -66.82 4.27
CA LEU A 3 9.08 -65.47 4.09
C LEU A 3 8.03 -64.41 4.32
N LEU A 4 8.22 -63.56 5.35
CA LEU A 4 7.45 -62.36 5.59
C LEU A 4 8.10 -61.20 4.81
N ILE A 5 7.43 -60.72 3.78
CA ILE A 5 7.81 -59.51 3.05
C ILE A 5 7.16 -58.34 3.76
N SER A 6 7.97 -57.55 4.49
CA SER A 6 7.52 -56.26 5.08
C SER A 6 7.50 -55.19 3.99
N LEU A 7 6.31 -54.72 3.66
CA LEU A 7 6.09 -53.56 2.77
C LEU A 7 6.26 -52.27 3.58
N VAL A 8 7.37 -51.57 3.39
CA VAL A 8 7.57 -50.21 3.97
C VAL A 8 6.89 -49.21 3.05
N LEU A 9 5.74 -48.70 3.49
CA LEU A 9 5.02 -47.61 2.81
C LEU A 9 5.71 -46.31 3.15
N GLY A 10 6.55 -45.77 2.25
CA GLY A 10 7.17 -44.48 2.39
C GLY A 10 6.14 -43.37 2.19
N LEU A 11 5.82 -42.60 3.26
CA LEU A 11 5.00 -41.41 3.18
C LEU A 11 5.84 -40.29 2.53
N VAL A 12 5.59 -40.01 1.27
CA VAL A 12 6.16 -38.83 0.60
C VAL A 12 5.33 -37.60 1.03
N PHE A 13 5.87 -36.80 1.95
CA PHE A 13 5.34 -35.47 2.22
C PHE A 13 5.68 -34.58 1.02
N ALA A 14 4.70 -34.32 0.17
CA ALA A 14 4.79 -33.25 -0.80
C ALA A 14 4.72 -31.90 -0.03
N ALA A 15 5.86 -31.22 0.14
CA ALA A 15 5.89 -29.86 0.61
C ALA A 15 5.18 -29.00 -0.44
N ALA A 16 4.04 -28.40 -0.08
CA ALA A 16 3.43 -27.38 -0.91
C ALA A 16 4.43 -26.22 -1.10
N PRO A 17 4.57 -25.67 -2.32
CA PRO A 17 5.44 -24.53 -2.51
C PRO A 17 4.95 -23.39 -1.61
N LEU A 18 5.75 -22.98 -0.63
CA LEU A 18 5.60 -21.66 -0.02
C LEU A 18 5.81 -20.67 -1.17
N PHE A 19 4.76 -19.97 -1.59
CA PHE A 19 4.92 -18.80 -2.44
C PHE A 19 5.71 -17.79 -1.61
N ALA A 20 7.04 -17.75 -1.83
CA ALA A 20 7.87 -16.71 -1.27
C ALA A 20 7.35 -15.39 -1.84
N THR A 21 6.83 -14.51 -0.98
CA THR A 21 6.47 -13.15 -1.38
C THR A 21 7.73 -12.52 -1.97
N ASP A 22 7.61 -11.91 -3.14
CA ASP A 22 8.73 -11.20 -3.77
C ASP A 22 9.13 -10.02 -2.85
N ALA A 23 10.17 -10.26 -2.06
CA ALA A 23 10.62 -9.30 -1.05
C ALA A 23 11.05 -7.96 -1.68
N GLU A 24 11.58 -7.98 -2.90
CA GLU A 24 11.93 -6.77 -3.64
C GLU A 24 10.69 -5.99 -4.10
N ASN A 25 9.59 -6.66 -4.36
CA ASN A 25 8.33 -6.02 -4.76
C ASN A 25 7.28 -6.03 -3.61
N THR A 26 7.73 -6.00 -2.37
CA THR A 26 6.85 -5.86 -1.21
C THR A 26 7.26 -4.66 -0.37
N LEU A 27 6.31 -3.74 -0.11
CA LEU A 27 6.49 -2.68 0.88
C LEU A 27 5.95 -3.15 2.23
N VAL A 28 6.75 -2.92 3.26
CA VAL A 28 6.33 -3.09 4.66
C VAL A 28 6.09 -1.70 5.25
N VAL A 29 4.89 -1.48 5.74
CA VAL A 29 4.45 -0.21 6.31
C VAL A 29 4.14 -0.42 7.79
N LYS A 30 4.85 0.26 8.67
CA LYS A 30 4.51 0.34 10.09
C LYS A 30 3.55 1.50 10.30
N VAL A 31 2.33 1.19 10.65
CA VAL A 31 1.32 2.18 11.05
C VAL A 31 1.44 2.44 12.55
N SER A 32 1.33 3.70 12.95
CA SER A 32 1.31 4.15 14.34
C SER A 32 0.37 5.35 14.51
N GLY A 33 -0.08 5.60 15.74
CA GLY A 33 -1.04 6.63 16.09
C GLY A 33 -2.03 6.12 17.10
N GLU A 34 -3.32 6.37 16.86
CA GLU A 34 -4.41 5.78 17.62
C GLU A 34 -4.49 4.27 17.36
N ASN A 35 -4.23 3.89 16.11
CA ASN A 35 -4.12 2.50 15.67
C ASN A 35 -2.66 2.18 15.31
N THR A 36 -2.27 0.93 15.54
CA THR A 36 -0.91 0.49 15.25
C THR A 36 -0.90 -0.92 14.65
N GLY A 37 0.05 -1.18 13.75
CA GLY A 37 0.19 -2.49 13.13
C GLY A 37 1.16 -2.48 11.95
N ILE A 38 1.28 -3.62 11.28
CA ILE A 38 2.07 -3.78 10.07
C ILE A 38 1.11 -4.05 8.90
N ILE A 39 1.37 -3.41 7.78
CA ILE A 39 0.74 -3.67 6.49
C ILE A 39 1.83 -4.10 5.52
N GLU A 40 1.62 -5.18 4.79
CA GLU A 40 2.44 -5.50 3.62
C GLU A 40 1.64 -5.24 2.34
N ILE A 41 2.30 -4.57 1.39
CA ILE A 41 1.73 -4.24 0.08
C ILE A 41 2.59 -4.93 -0.98
N GLU A 42 2.02 -5.91 -1.66
CA GLU A 42 2.61 -6.49 -2.87
C GLU A 42 2.50 -5.49 -4.02
N LEU A 43 3.63 -5.09 -4.58
CA LEU A 43 3.70 -4.15 -5.69
C LEU A 43 3.60 -4.89 -7.03
N LEU A 44 2.74 -4.41 -7.92
CA LEU A 44 2.50 -4.97 -9.24
C LEU A 44 3.45 -4.34 -10.28
N SER A 45 4.73 -4.64 -10.16
CA SER A 45 5.79 -4.01 -10.96
C SER A 45 5.70 -4.30 -12.46
N GLU A 46 5.06 -5.40 -12.86
CA GLU A 46 4.79 -5.69 -14.28
C GLU A 46 3.64 -4.85 -14.84
N ILE A 47 2.73 -4.39 -13.99
CA ILE A 47 1.55 -3.59 -14.37
C ILE A 47 1.86 -2.10 -14.39
N ALA A 48 2.54 -1.62 -13.35
CA ALA A 48 2.87 -0.20 -13.18
C ALA A 48 4.36 -0.01 -12.82
N PRO A 49 5.31 -0.33 -13.74
CA PRO A 49 6.73 -0.35 -13.45
C PRO A 49 7.29 0.98 -12.95
N GLN A 50 6.88 2.11 -13.55
CA GLN A 50 7.40 3.42 -13.16
C GLN A 50 6.88 3.85 -11.78
N HIS A 51 5.60 3.59 -11.49
CA HIS A 51 4.99 3.94 -10.22
C HIS A 51 5.52 3.06 -9.08
N THR A 52 5.65 1.76 -9.28
CA THR A 52 6.18 0.85 -8.25
C THR A 52 7.64 1.14 -7.96
N GLN A 53 8.45 1.47 -8.97
CA GLN A 53 9.81 1.93 -8.78
C GLN A 53 9.87 3.23 -7.97
N ARG A 54 8.96 4.19 -8.25
CA ARG A 54 8.84 5.43 -7.48
C ARG A 54 8.52 5.16 -6.02
N LEU A 55 7.56 4.29 -5.72
CA LEU A 55 7.20 3.93 -4.35
C LEU A 55 8.36 3.29 -3.60
N LYS A 56 9.07 2.33 -4.22
CA LYS A 56 10.27 1.70 -3.65
C LYS A 56 11.37 2.72 -3.38
N ARG A 57 11.63 3.62 -4.32
CA ARG A 57 12.64 4.66 -4.16
C ARG A 57 12.31 5.60 -2.99
N LEU A 58 11.08 6.09 -2.90
CA LEU A 58 10.65 6.97 -1.79
C LEU A 58 10.71 6.26 -0.43
N ALA A 59 10.42 4.96 -0.38
CA ALA A 59 10.58 4.14 0.81
C ALA A 59 12.06 4.03 1.22
N ARG A 60 12.95 3.69 0.29
CA ARG A 60 14.40 3.56 0.52
C ARG A 60 15.05 4.88 0.95
N GLU A 61 14.59 5.99 0.39
CA GLU A 61 15.03 7.34 0.78
C GLU A 61 14.41 7.80 2.12
N GLY A 62 13.54 6.99 2.75
CA GLY A 62 12.85 7.31 4.01
C GLY A 62 11.85 8.45 3.89
N LEU A 63 11.47 8.84 2.67
CA LEU A 63 10.58 9.98 2.45
C LEU A 63 9.15 9.71 2.91
N TYR A 64 8.73 8.45 3.01
CA TYR A 64 7.43 8.07 3.58
C TYR A 64 7.40 8.01 5.12
N ASN A 65 8.56 8.06 5.79
CA ASN A 65 8.61 8.00 7.26
C ASN A 65 7.89 9.19 7.87
N ASN A 66 7.05 8.93 8.87
CA ASN A 66 6.22 9.90 9.58
C ASN A 66 5.20 10.64 8.69
N VAL A 67 4.80 10.06 7.57
CA VAL A 67 3.74 10.62 6.69
C VAL A 67 2.38 10.12 7.17
N VAL A 68 1.44 11.04 7.35
CA VAL A 68 0.09 10.77 7.88
C VAL A 68 -0.89 10.26 6.83
N PHE A 69 -1.92 9.54 7.28
CA PHE A 69 -3.12 9.27 6.49
C PHE A 69 -4.05 10.48 6.58
N HIS A 70 -3.82 11.47 5.72
CA HIS A 70 -4.46 12.79 5.81
C HIS A 70 -5.92 12.80 5.35
N ARG A 71 -6.32 11.85 4.50
CA ARG A 71 -7.68 11.73 3.97
C ARG A 71 -8.15 10.29 4.03
N VAL A 72 -9.13 10.03 4.89
CA VAL A 72 -9.66 8.66 5.11
C VAL A 72 -11.17 8.71 5.10
N ILE A 73 -11.78 8.19 4.02
CA ILE A 73 -13.24 8.18 3.86
C ILE A 73 -13.77 6.79 4.25
N PRO A 74 -14.59 6.69 5.30
CA PRO A 74 -15.18 5.42 5.72
C PRO A 74 -15.89 4.70 4.58
N GLY A 75 -15.58 3.40 4.39
CA GLY A 75 -16.18 2.57 3.34
C GLY A 75 -15.70 2.88 1.92
N PHE A 76 -14.67 3.73 1.76
CA PHE A 76 -14.09 4.02 0.46
C PHE A 76 -12.56 3.76 0.47
N MET A 77 -11.74 4.65 1.02
CA MET A 77 -10.28 4.47 0.98
C MET A 77 -9.56 5.26 2.08
N ALA A 78 -8.28 4.90 2.33
CA ALA A 78 -7.31 5.65 3.12
C ALA A 78 -6.22 6.21 2.19
N GLN A 79 -6.06 7.53 2.12
CA GLN A 79 -5.05 8.22 1.31
C GLN A 79 -3.92 8.77 2.18
N THR A 80 -2.69 8.59 1.69
CA THR A 80 -1.44 8.98 2.34
C THR A 80 -0.37 9.36 1.29
N GLY A 81 0.88 9.47 1.71
CA GLY A 81 2.01 9.62 0.79
C GLY A 81 2.32 11.06 0.36
N ASP A 82 1.71 12.07 0.99
CA ASP A 82 2.14 13.46 0.82
C ASP A 82 3.45 13.70 1.58
N VAL A 83 4.57 13.48 0.89
CA VAL A 83 5.90 13.57 1.51
C VAL A 83 6.33 15.00 1.83
N LYS A 84 5.64 15.99 1.27
CA LYS A 84 5.94 17.41 1.48
C LYS A 84 5.13 18.04 2.62
N HIS A 85 3.81 17.86 2.61
CA HIS A 85 2.90 18.51 3.56
C HIS A 85 2.22 17.53 4.51
N GLY A 86 2.40 16.23 4.29
CA GLY A 86 1.82 15.16 5.12
C GLY A 86 2.70 14.67 6.26
N LYS A 87 3.80 15.35 6.60
CA LYS A 87 4.65 14.94 7.73
C LYS A 87 3.96 15.21 9.06
N ARG A 88 3.98 14.21 9.99
CA ARG A 88 3.38 14.30 11.33
C ARG A 88 3.89 15.52 12.11
N VAL A 89 5.19 15.79 12.01
CA VAL A 89 5.79 16.97 12.66
C VAL A 89 5.42 18.21 11.83
N ASN A 90 4.82 19.17 12.51
CA ASN A 90 4.29 20.41 11.89
C ASN A 90 3.19 20.16 10.85
N PHE A 91 2.39 19.10 11.06
CA PHE A 91 1.27 18.78 10.19
C PHE A 91 0.24 19.92 10.18
N ASP A 92 -0.03 20.47 8.99
CA ASP A 92 -1.09 21.44 8.76
C ASP A 92 -2.14 20.84 7.80
N PRO A 93 -3.34 20.52 8.29
CA PRO A 93 -4.38 19.90 7.47
C PRO A 93 -4.83 20.75 6.28
N ARG A 94 -4.56 22.08 6.28
CA ARG A 94 -4.92 22.98 5.18
C ARG A 94 -4.11 22.71 3.90
N TYR A 95 -2.91 22.16 4.05
CA TYR A 95 -2.02 21.84 2.93
C TYR A 95 -1.93 20.34 2.65
N ALA A 96 -2.44 19.51 3.55
CA ALA A 96 -2.38 18.06 3.40
C ALA A 96 -3.04 17.59 2.10
N GLY A 97 -2.34 16.71 1.38
CA GLY A 97 -2.80 16.18 0.09
C GLY A 97 -2.47 17.07 -1.12
N THR A 98 -1.82 18.24 -0.91
CA THR A 98 -1.43 19.14 -2.01
C THR A 98 0.03 18.99 -2.43
N GLY A 99 0.83 18.21 -1.69
CA GLY A 99 2.26 18.06 -1.93
C GLY A 99 2.63 16.74 -2.61
N GLY A 100 3.90 16.65 -2.98
CA GLY A 100 4.51 15.48 -3.57
C GLY A 100 6.01 15.49 -3.34
N SER A 101 6.74 14.55 -3.96
CA SER A 101 8.19 14.57 -4.00
C SER A 101 8.71 15.64 -4.98
N THR A 102 10.01 15.91 -4.93
CA THR A 102 10.68 16.80 -5.89
C THR A 102 10.94 16.15 -7.25
N MET A 103 10.59 14.87 -7.40
CA MET A 103 10.74 14.14 -8.66
C MET A 103 9.62 14.55 -9.64
N PRO A 104 9.83 14.41 -10.97
CA PRO A 104 8.79 14.66 -11.95
C PRO A 104 7.55 13.79 -11.72
N ASP A 105 6.39 14.29 -12.11
CA ASP A 105 5.16 13.52 -12.16
C ASP A 105 5.30 12.33 -13.14
N LEU A 106 4.49 11.30 -12.92
CA LEU A 106 4.53 10.08 -13.69
C LEU A 106 3.35 10.02 -14.67
N PRO A 107 3.59 9.54 -15.90
CA PRO A 107 2.51 9.21 -16.81
C PRO A 107 1.65 8.08 -16.25
N ALA A 108 0.36 8.08 -16.58
CA ALA A 108 -0.55 7.03 -16.15
C ALA A 108 -0.14 5.64 -16.68
N GLU A 109 -0.25 4.62 -15.83
CA GLU A 109 -0.07 3.20 -16.16
C GLU A 109 -1.38 2.46 -15.83
N PHE A 110 -2.44 2.74 -16.62
CA PHE A 110 -3.76 2.14 -16.40
C PHE A 110 -3.79 0.66 -16.75
N SER A 111 -4.65 -0.08 -16.07
CA SER A 111 -4.84 -1.52 -16.25
C SER A 111 -6.31 -1.90 -16.12
N ASP A 112 -6.64 -3.15 -16.43
CA ASP A 112 -7.98 -3.72 -16.28
C ASP A 112 -8.23 -4.30 -14.87
N ILE A 113 -7.34 -4.04 -13.91
CA ILE A 113 -7.49 -4.50 -12.52
C ILE A 113 -8.60 -3.69 -11.85
N ASN A 114 -9.58 -4.39 -11.27
CA ASN A 114 -10.66 -3.78 -10.51
C ASN A 114 -10.15 -3.22 -9.18
N TYR A 115 -10.73 -2.09 -8.77
CA TYR A 115 -10.50 -1.48 -7.45
C TYR A 115 -11.36 -2.15 -6.39
N ASP A 116 -10.94 -3.34 -5.95
CA ASP A 116 -11.55 -4.08 -4.84
C ASP A 116 -10.91 -3.69 -3.50
N ALA A 117 -11.46 -4.18 -2.38
CA ALA A 117 -10.88 -3.98 -1.05
C ALA A 117 -9.43 -4.44 -1.00
N GLY A 118 -8.55 -3.62 -0.42
CA GLY A 118 -7.11 -3.88 -0.33
C GLY A 118 -6.30 -3.50 -1.56
N VAL A 119 -6.91 -3.12 -2.68
CA VAL A 119 -6.17 -2.62 -3.85
C VAL A 119 -5.59 -1.24 -3.54
N VAL A 120 -4.35 -1.02 -4.02
CA VAL A 120 -3.60 0.23 -3.84
C VAL A 120 -3.48 0.95 -5.17
N GLY A 121 -3.92 2.21 -5.19
CA GLY A 121 -3.86 3.08 -6.37
C GLY A 121 -3.08 4.35 -6.12
N MET A 122 -2.52 4.94 -7.19
CA MET A 122 -1.86 6.25 -7.10
C MET A 122 -2.87 7.39 -7.10
N ALA A 123 -2.75 8.27 -6.13
CA ALA A 123 -3.49 9.53 -6.14
C ALA A 123 -2.88 10.51 -7.17
N ARG A 124 -3.74 11.33 -7.76
CA ARG A 124 -3.38 12.30 -8.79
C ARG A 124 -4.30 13.52 -8.78
N SER A 125 -3.91 14.58 -9.46
CA SER A 125 -4.79 15.72 -9.75
C SER A 125 -5.78 15.38 -10.89
N GLN A 126 -6.42 16.37 -11.48
CA GLN A 126 -7.28 16.15 -12.65
C GLN A 126 -6.54 15.59 -13.86
N ASN A 127 -5.27 16.00 -14.05
CA ASN A 127 -4.43 15.43 -15.10
C ASN A 127 -4.08 13.97 -14.79
N PRO A 128 -4.39 12.98 -15.63
CA PRO A 128 -4.04 11.59 -15.41
C PRO A 128 -2.53 11.34 -15.27
N ASN A 129 -1.70 12.21 -15.86
CA ASN A 129 -0.24 12.14 -15.82
C ASN A 129 0.35 13.03 -14.71
N SER A 130 -0.29 13.09 -13.55
CA SER A 130 0.14 13.90 -12.39
C SER A 130 0.32 13.11 -11.10
N ALA A 131 0.40 11.80 -11.17
CA ALA A 131 0.76 10.98 -10.03
C ALA A 131 2.21 11.23 -9.63
N ASN A 132 2.49 11.30 -8.32
CA ASN A 132 3.84 11.62 -7.83
C ASN A 132 4.27 10.70 -6.68
N SER A 133 3.80 10.95 -5.46
CA SER A 133 4.15 10.19 -4.25
C SER A 133 2.93 9.67 -3.48
N GLN A 134 1.77 10.30 -3.67
CA GLN A 134 0.58 9.96 -2.91
C GLN A 134 -0.10 8.71 -3.47
N PHE A 135 -0.58 7.87 -2.55
CA PHE A 135 -1.34 6.66 -2.88
C PHE A 135 -2.50 6.47 -1.92
N PHE A 136 -3.43 5.60 -2.28
CA PHE A 136 -4.56 5.24 -1.44
C PHE A 136 -4.78 3.73 -1.42
N ILE A 137 -5.35 3.24 -0.31
CA ILE A 137 -5.70 1.84 -0.09
C ILE A 137 -7.22 1.75 0.02
N MET A 138 -7.82 0.88 -0.76
CA MET A 138 -9.28 0.71 -0.78
C MET A 138 -9.78 -0.04 0.46
N PHE A 139 -10.87 0.43 1.06
CA PHE A 139 -11.62 -0.31 2.08
C PHE A 139 -12.69 -1.22 1.48
N ALA A 140 -13.21 -0.87 0.32
CA ALA A 140 -14.29 -1.57 -0.38
C ALA A 140 -14.13 -1.40 -1.89
N GLU A 141 -14.99 -2.06 -2.65
CA GLU A 141 -15.07 -1.91 -4.10
C GLU A 141 -15.33 -0.45 -4.50
N GLY A 142 -14.59 0.02 -5.51
CA GLY A 142 -14.69 1.33 -6.11
C GLY A 142 -14.60 1.27 -7.63
N SER A 143 -15.51 0.53 -8.28
CA SER A 143 -15.50 0.27 -9.73
C SER A 143 -15.46 1.52 -10.60
N PHE A 144 -15.91 2.68 -10.08
CA PHE A 144 -15.80 3.97 -10.77
C PHE A 144 -14.36 4.48 -10.95
N LEU A 145 -13.37 3.85 -10.29
CA LEU A 145 -11.95 4.14 -10.44
C LEU A 145 -11.28 3.29 -11.53
N ASN A 146 -11.93 2.22 -11.97
CA ASN A 146 -11.37 1.27 -12.93
C ASN A 146 -10.98 1.99 -14.25
N GLY A 147 -9.76 1.71 -14.73
CA GLY A 147 -9.22 2.34 -15.94
C GLY A 147 -8.94 3.84 -15.84
N GLN A 148 -9.12 4.47 -14.66
CA GLN A 148 -8.93 5.92 -14.47
C GLN A 148 -7.80 6.27 -13.48
N TYR A 149 -7.36 5.31 -12.67
CA TYR A 149 -6.24 5.46 -11.75
C TYR A 149 -5.27 4.31 -11.93
N THR A 150 -3.98 4.56 -11.76
CA THR A 150 -2.94 3.54 -11.84
C THR A 150 -2.98 2.64 -10.61
N VAL A 151 -3.25 1.35 -10.79
CA VAL A 151 -3.12 0.33 -9.74
C VAL A 151 -1.64 -0.01 -9.57
N VAL A 152 -1.13 0.07 -8.36
CA VAL A 152 0.30 -0.18 -8.06
C VAL A 152 0.53 -1.39 -7.18
N GLY A 153 -0.51 -1.93 -6.55
CA GLY A 153 -0.35 -3.07 -5.64
C GLY A 153 -1.63 -3.49 -4.98
N ARG A 154 -1.48 -4.42 -4.06
CA ARG A 154 -2.54 -4.90 -3.17
C ARG A 154 -1.98 -5.21 -1.78
N VAL A 155 -2.79 -5.05 -0.77
CA VAL A 155 -2.47 -5.47 0.60
C VAL A 155 -2.45 -6.99 0.65
N SER A 156 -1.28 -7.55 0.96
CA SER A 156 -1.07 -8.99 1.14
C SER A 156 -1.16 -9.42 2.61
N MET A 157 -0.90 -8.49 3.55
CA MET A 157 -1.01 -8.71 5.00
C MET A 157 -1.46 -7.43 5.70
N GLY A 158 -2.24 -7.54 6.78
CA GLY A 158 -2.64 -6.41 7.62
C GLY A 158 -3.84 -5.63 7.08
N LEU A 159 -4.75 -6.27 6.35
CA LEU A 159 -5.99 -5.61 5.90
C LEU A 159 -6.87 -5.16 7.07
N ASP A 160 -6.80 -5.84 8.20
CA ASP A 160 -7.44 -5.43 9.46
C ASP A 160 -6.83 -4.13 10.00
N VAL A 161 -5.50 -3.97 9.92
CA VAL A 161 -4.80 -2.72 10.28
C VAL A 161 -5.27 -1.60 9.35
N VAL A 162 -5.35 -1.84 8.04
CA VAL A 162 -5.91 -0.86 7.07
C VAL A 162 -7.32 -0.46 7.47
N ASN A 163 -8.18 -1.42 7.77
CA ASN A 163 -9.57 -1.16 8.17
C ASN A 163 -9.70 -0.41 9.48
N ASN A 164 -8.70 -0.44 10.35
CA ASN A 164 -8.68 0.28 11.62
C ASN A 164 -8.05 1.68 11.51
N ILE A 165 -7.40 2.05 10.42
CA ILE A 165 -6.87 3.43 10.23
C ILE A 165 -7.97 4.44 10.55
N LYS A 166 -7.60 5.45 11.36
CA LYS A 166 -8.53 6.48 11.85
C LYS A 166 -9.25 7.18 10.70
N LYS A 167 -10.57 7.15 10.76
CA LYS A 167 -11.45 7.71 9.73
C LYS A 167 -11.56 9.22 9.89
N GLY A 168 -11.66 9.93 8.78
CA GLY A 168 -11.96 11.34 8.71
C GLY A 168 -13.45 11.63 8.61
N ASP A 169 -13.80 12.90 8.71
CA ASP A 169 -15.17 13.38 8.56
C ASP A 169 -15.59 13.32 7.08
N ARG A 170 -16.67 12.61 6.79
CA ARG A 170 -17.25 12.53 5.44
C ARG A 170 -17.66 13.91 4.89
N THR A 171 -18.17 14.80 5.75
CA THR A 171 -18.60 16.14 5.35
C THR A 171 -17.43 17.06 5.02
N ALA A 172 -16.24 16.76 5.58
CA ALA A 172 -14.97 17.40 5.28
C ALA A 172 -14.12 16.60 4.29
N ASN A 173 -14.72 15.86 3.35
CA ASN A 173 -14.04 15.06 2.34
C ASN A 173 -13.02 14.05 2.93
N GLY A 174 -13.30 13.52 4.12
CA GLY A 174 -12.45 12.55 4.79
C GLY A 174 -11.20 13.12 5.47
N ALA A 175 -11.12 14.42 5.67
CA ALA A 175 -10.02 15.06 6.41
C ALA A 175 -9.94 14.51 7.84
N VAL A 176 -8.73 14.08 8.25
CA VAL A 176 -8.53 13.42 9.53
C VAL A 176 -7.90 14.36 10.54
N GLN A 177 -8.53 14.49 11.72
CA GLN A 177 -7.96 15.20 12.86
C GLN A 177 -7.08 14.25 13.68
N ASN A 178 -5.83 14.63 13.96
CA ASN A 178 -4.84 13.79 14.63
C ASN A 178 -4.73 12.40 13.94
N PRO A 179 -4.28 12.36 12.69
CA PRO A 179 -4.30 11.15 11.87
C PRO A 179 -3.27 10.11 12.34
N ASP A 180 -3.59 8.83 12.10
CA ASP A 180 -2.57 7.78 12.08
C ASP A 180 -1.55 8.07 10.98
N TYR A 181 -0.35 7.50 11.11
CA TYR A 181 0.76 7.79 10.21
C TYR A 181 1.61 6.54 9.93
N MET A 182 2.30 6.56 8.83
CA MET A 182 3.35 5.60 8.51
C MET A 182 4.59 5.96 9.31
N GLU A 183 4.86 5.24 10.41
CA GLU A 183 6.04 5.46 11.23
C GLU A 183 7.32 5.26 10.41
N TRP A 184 7.32 4.19 9.63
CA TRP A 184 8.31 3.93 8.59
C TRP A 184 7.71 3.07 7.48
N VAL A 185 8.32 3.19 6.29
CA VAL A 185 8.04 2.33 5.13
C VAL A 185 9.36 1.81 4.60
N LYS A 186 9.44 0.51 4.36
CA LYS A 186 10.62 -0.16 3.82
C LYS A 186 10.25 -1.11 2.70
N VAL A 187 11.16 -1.35 1.77
CA VAL A 187 11.10 -2.52 0.90
C VAL A 187 11.43 -3.74 1.74
N LYS A 188 10.68 -4.83 1.62
CA LYS A 188 10.83 -6.01 2.49
C LYS A 188 12.22 -6.62 2.38
N ALA A 189 12.82 -6.62 1.19
CA ALA A 189 14.20 -7.07 0.99
C ALA A 189 15.25 -6.27 1.80
N ASP A 190 14.93 -5.06 2.24
CA ASP A 190 15.82 -4.21 3.03
C ASP A 190 15.57 -4.35 4.55
N THR A 191 14.73 -5.29 4.99
CA THR A 191 14.36 -5.48 6.40
C THR A 191 15.06 -6.64 7.08
N GLU A 192 15.83 -7.43 6.36
CA GLU A 192 16.59 -8.59 6.86
C GLU A 192 17.93 -8.20 7.50
#